data_342e21f98a4736d1cc8d18226674e541
#
_entry.id   342e21f98a4736d1cc8d18226674e541
#
_cell.length_a   1.000
_cell.length_b   1.000
_cell.length_c   1.000
_cell.angle_alpha   90.00
_cell.angle_beta   90.00
_cell.angle_gamma   90.00
#
_symmetry.space_group_name_H-M   'P 1'
#
loop_
_entity.id
_entity.type
_entity.pdbx_description
1 polymer ?
#
loop_
_entity_poly.entity_id
_entity_poly.type
_entity_poly.pdbx_seq_one_letter_code
_entity_poly.pdbx_strand_id
1 'polypeptide(L)'
;MIPYPPRMTSSTESGQSRIRAAFAHAKAQQRCAVLPFVTAGYPTLDATARLLRELPAAGADLIEIGFPFSDPIADGPIIAESMHHALQGGTTPDQIFELVRRVQPIVPVIAMVSISIVGRMGIEAFLRRACEAGFSGFIVPDADPATAREIAALTQTLNAGFCPLVAPTTTSTRLSELAALSTGFIYLLARAGVTGERTDAPDIALRVKALRAVSSSPIAAGFGIATAAHVRAVGEHADGAIVGSAIVRTMRDALATGSDAVTAAIDLVSSYRPASQLTQL
;
A
#
# COMPACT_ATOMS: atom_id res chain seq x y z
N MET A 1 -12.13 -5.39 20.98
CA MET A 1 -11.04 -4.70 20.24
C MET A 1 -9.75 -5.04 20.95
N ILE A 2 -8.85 -5.84 20.34
CA ILE A 2 -7.46 -5.84 20.80
C ILE A 2 -6.90 -4.59 20.15
N PRO A 3 -6.58 -3.51 20.91
CA PRO A 3 -6.02 -2.31 20.31
C PRO A 3 -4.73 -2.69 19.59
N TYR A 4 -4.47 -2.10 18.44
CA TYR A 4 -3.14 -2.15 17.84
C TYR A 4 -2.17 -1.71 18.95
N PRO A 5 -1.13 -2.50 19.26
CA PRO A 5 -0.26 -2.17 20.37
C PRO A 5 0.23 -0.73 20.19
N PRO A 6 0.19 0.10 21.26
CA PRO A 6 0.69 1.47 21.17
C PRO A 6 2.11 1.42 20.61
N ARG A 7 2.45 2.35 19.71
CA ARG A 7 3.81 2.48 19.18
C ARG A 7 4.76 2.46 20.38
N MET A 8 5.49 1.38 20.55
CA MET A 8 6.58 1.37 21.50
C MET A 8 7.59 2.40 20.97
N THR A 9 7.75 3.49 21.69
CA THR A 9 8.64 4.62 21.37
C THR A 9 10.12 4.27 21.52
N SER A 10 10.49 3.01 21.24
CA SER A 10 11.89 2.66 21.09
C SER A 10 12.27 2.90 19.63
N SER A 11 13.24 3.75 19.41
CA SER A 11 13.86 4.15 18.14
C SER A 11 14.54 2.99 17.37
N THR A 12 14.12 1.74 17.57
CA THR A 12 14.83 0.52 17.13
C THR A 12 14.01 -0.44 16.28
N GLU A 13 12.70 -0.25 16.09
CA GLU A 13 11.91 -1.17 15.30
C GLU A 13 12.07 -0.88 13.81
N SER A 14 12.64 -1.84 13.07
CA SER A 14 12.89 -1.71 11.63
C SER A 14 11.60 -1.67 10.82
N GLY A 15 11.63 -1.02 9.64
CA GLY A 15 10.51 -1.01 8.71
C GLY A 15 10.04 -2.42 8.34
N GLN A 16 11.00 -3.35 8.13
CA GLN A 16 10.71 -4.77 7.87
C GLN A 16 9.97 -5.43 9.03
N SER A 17 10.39 -5.17 10.28
CA SER A 17 9.73 -5.72 11.46
C SER A 17 8.31 -5.21 11.61
N ARG A 18 8.10 -3.92 11.39
CA ARG A 18 6.76 -3.30 11.42
C ARG A 18 5.82 -3.92 10.39
N ILE A 19 6.29 -4.11 9.14
CA ILE A 19 5.50 -4.75 8.08
C ILE A 19 5.12 -6.18 8.50
N ARG A 20 6.09 -6.98 8.96
CA ARG A 20 5.85 -8.36 9.40
C ARG A 20 4.87 -8.42 10.56
N ALA A 21 5.01 -7.53 11.54
CA ALA A 21 4.12 -7.46 12.71
C ALA A 21 2.68 -7.14 12.30
N ALA A 22 2.46 -6.25 11.32
CA ALA A 22 1.13 -5.91 10.83
C ALA A 22 0.42 -7.12 10.20
N PHE A 23 1.10 -7.87 9.31
CA PHE A 23 0.54 -9.11 8.74
C PHE A 23 0.33 -10.19 9.80
N ALA A 24 1.27 -10.36 10.74
CA ALA A 24 1.13 -11.31 11.83
C ALA A 24 -0.06 -10.98 12.74
N HIS A 25 -0.30 -9.70 13.01
CA HIS A 25 -1.44 -9.23 13.78
C HIS A 25 -2.77 -9.56 13.10
N ALA A 26 -2.91 -9.26 11.80
CA ALA A 26 -4.11 -9.61 11.04
C ALA A 26 -4.35 -11.12 11.02
N LYS A 27 -3.29 -11.91 10.79
CA LYS A 27 -3.34 -13.38 10.80
C LYS A 27 -3.77 -13.95 12.16
N ALA A 28 -3.27 -13.39 13.27
CA ALA A 28 -3.67 -13.79 14.63
C ALA A 28 -5.16 -13.53 14.89
N GLN A 29 -5.75 -12.54 14.21
CA GLN A 29 -7.18 -12.25 14.23
C GLN A 29 -7.97 -13.05 13.18
N GLN A 30 -7.35 -14.01 12.50
CA GLN A 30 -7.97 -14.85 11.46
C GLN A 30 -8.62 -14.03 10.34
N ARG A 31 -8.01 -12.92 9.93
CA ARG A 31 -8.51 -12.05 8.87
C ARG A 31 -7.41 -11.66 7.88
N CYS A 32 -7.85 -11.22 6.73
CA CYS A 32 -7.00 -10.58 5.75
C CYS A 32 -6.52 -9.21 6.25
N ALA A 33 -5.25 -8.88 6.06
CA ALA A 33 -4.76 -7.53 6.30
C ALA A 33 -5.36 -6.55 5.28
N VAL A 34 -5.74 -5.35 5.70
CA VAL A 34 -6.29 -4.31 4.83
C VAL A 34 -5.24 -3.23 4.60
N LEU A 35 -4.91 -3.02 3.33
CA LEU A 35 -3.90 -2.06 2.87
C LEU A 35 -4.56 -0.98 1.99
N PRO A 36 -5.08 0.11 2.57
CA PRO A 36 -5.57 1.25 1.79
C PRO A 36 -4.41 1.91 1.02
N PHE A 37 -4.63 2.18 -0.28
CA PHE A 37 -3.79 3.06 -1.06
C PHE A 37 -4.40 4.47 -1.06
N VAL A 38 -3.56 5.48 -0.84
CA VAL A 38 -3.94 6.89 -0.90
C VAL A 38 -2.96 7.66 -1.79
N THR A 39 -3.46 8.50 -2.68
CA THR A 39 -2.63 9.44 -3.44
C THR A 39 -2.24 10.60 -2.54
N ALA A 40 -0.94 10.81 -2.31
CA ALA A 40 -0.46 11.94 -1.51
C ALA A 40 -0.86 13.27 -2.14
N GLY A 41 -1.45 14.17 -1.33
CA GLY A 41 -1.94 15.47 -1.81
C GLY A 41 -3.32 15.45 -2.45
N TYR A 42 -4.03 14.31 -2.44
CA TYR A 42 -5.40 14.25 -2.94
C TYR A 42 -6.42 14.13 -1.79
N PRO A 43 -7.45 14.98 -1.73
CA PRO A 43 -7.59 16.23 -2.50
C PRO A 43 -6.60 17.32 -2.03
N THR A 44 -6.01 17.18 -0.84
CA THR A 44 -5.00 18.07 -0.26
C THR A 44 -4.01 17.29 0.60
N LEU A 45 -2.86 17.89 0.94
CA LEU A 45 -1.93 17.32 1.91
C LEU A 45 -2.53 17.18 3.31
N ASP A 46 -3.42 18.09 3.71
CA ASP A 46 -4.11 17.98 5.01
C ASP A 46 -5.11 16.82 5.03
N ALA A 47 -5.80 16.56 3.92
CA ALA A 47 -6.63 15.36 3.78
C ALA A 47 -5.78 14.08 3.89
N THR A 48 -4.61 14.04 3.23
CA THR A 48 -3.68 12.92 3.38
C THR A 48 -3.22 12.75 4.83
N ALA A 49 -2.91 13.85 5.53
CA ALA A 49 -2.54 13.81 6.95
C ALA A 49 -3.66 13.25 7.84
N ARG A 50 -4.93 13.60 7.56
CA ARG A 50 -6.09 13.05 8.26
C ARG A 50 -6.24 11.55 7.99
N LEU A 51 -6.15 11.12 6.73
CA LEU A 51 -6.19 9.69 6.35
C LEU A 51 -5.15 8.88 7.11
N LEU A 52 -3.90 9.37 7.19
CA LEU A 52 -2.81 8.67 7.89
C LEU A 52 -3.07 8.53 9.40
N ARG A 53 -3.81 9.46 10.02
CA ARG A 53 -4.17 9.38 11.44
C ARG A 53 -5.38 8.48 11.69
N GLU A 54 -6.38 8.54 10.82
CA GLU A 54 -7.72 7.98 11.06
C GLU A 54 -7.90 6.57 10.47
N LEU A 55 -7.24 6.24 9.33
CA LEU A 55 -7.31 4.91 8.70
C LEU A 55 -6.92 3.75 9.63
N PRO A 56 -5.91 3.87 10.52
CA PRO A 56 -5.61 2.78 11.46
C PRO A 56 -6.79 2.44 12.37
N ALA A 57 -7.50 3.44 12.88
CA ALA A 57 -8.71 3.23 13.68
C ALA A 57 -9.86 2.62 12.87
N ALA A 58 -9.92 2.88 11.55
CA ALA A 58 -10.86 2.27 10.63
C ALA A 58 -10.54 0.80 10.28
N GLY A 59 -9.34 0.31 10.60
CA GLY A 59 -8.93 -1.08 10.37
C GLY A 59 -7.85 -1.27 9.31
N ALA A 60 -7.17 -0.22 8.90
CA ALA A 60 -5.98 -0.35 8.09
C ALA A 60 -4.84 -0.99 8.89
N ASP A 61 -4.22 -2.02 8.35
CA ASP A 61 -3.05 -2.68 8.94
C ASP A 61 -1.72 -2.07 8.44
N LEU A 62 -1.71 -1.63 7.18
CA LEU A 62 -0.65 -0.87 6.54
C LEU A 62 -1.31 0.21 5.69
N ILE A 63 -0.57 1.25 5.30
CA ILE A 63 -1.07 2.27 4.36
C ILE A 63 -0.07 2.43 3.24
N GLU A 64 -0.53 2.35 1.98
CA GLU A 64 0.27 2.69 0.82
C GLU A 64 0.07 4.16 0.45
N ILE A 65 1.17 4.90 0.31
CA ILE A 65 1.18 6.29 -0.17
C ILE A 65 1.71 6.31 -1.60
N GLY A 66 0.85 6.64 -2.55
CA GLY A 66 1.21 6.90 -3.93
C GLY A 66 1.82 8.28 -4.08
N PHE A 67 3.07 8.34 -4.55
CA PHE A 67 3.72 9.59 -4.92
C PHE A 67 3.14 10.07 -6.26
N PRO A 68 2.57 11.28 -6.35
CA PRO A 68 2.01 11.78 -7.59
C PRO A 68 3.04 11.81 -8.70
N PHE A 69 2.68 11.24 -9.86
CA PHE A 69 3.52 11.16 -11.04
C PHE A 69 2.74 11.60 -12.28
N SER A 70 3.38 12.33 -13.20
CA SER A 70 2.73 12.93 -14.36
C SER A 70 2.34 11.93 -15.45
N ASP A 71 2.98 10.75 -15.44
CA ASP A 71 2.81 9.74 -16.49
C ASP A 71 2.55 8.35 -15.88
N PRO A 72 1.40 8.16 -15.19
CA PRO A 72 1.07 6.94 -14.45
C PRO A 72 0.56 5.84 -15.39
N ILE A 73 1.45 5.28 -16.22
CA ILE A 73 1.13 4.31 -17.29
C ILE A 73 0.42 3.05 -16.75
N ALA A 74 0.77 2.62 -15.53
CA ALA A 74 0.22 1.41 -14.92
C ALA A 74 -1.09 1.66 -14.16
N ASP A 75 -1.45 2.92 -13.94
CA ASP A 75 -2.60 3.31 -13.12
C ASP A 75 -3.86 3.51 -13.98
N GLY A 76 -5.00 3.14 -13.41
CA GLY A 76 -6.29 3.42 -14.03
C GLY A 76 -6.71 4.89 -13.92
N PRO A 77 -7.75 5.29 -14.67
CA PRO A 77 -8.13 6.70 -14.79
C PRO A 77 -8.42 7.38 -13.45
N ILE A 78 -8.99 6.67 -12.48
CA ILE A 78 -9.31 7.21 -11.15
C ILE A 78 -8.03 7.59 -10.38
N ILE A 79 -7.03 6.71 -10.39
CA ILE A 79 -5.75 6.99 -9.71
C ILE A 79 -5.00 8.08 -10.47
N ALA A 80 -4.93 8.00 -11.81
CA ALA A 80 -4.27 9.00 -12.64
C ALA A 80 -4.87 10.41 -12.45
N GLU A 81 -6.20 10.53 -12.39
CA GLU A 81 -6.89 11.78 -12.09
C GLU A 81 -6.49 12.35 -10.73
N SER A 82 -6.45 11.51 -9.69
CA SER A 82 -6.04 11.95 -8.34
C SER A 82 -4.58 12.39 -8.29
N MET A 83 -3.69 11.71 -9.02
CA MET A 83 -2.28 12.11 -9.13
C MET A 83 -2.14 13.45 -9.85
N HIS A 84 -2.88 13.63 -10.96
CA HIS A 84 -2.89 14.89 -11.69
C HIS A 84 -3.37 16.05 -10.82
N HIS A 85 -4.46 15.86 -10.07
CA HIS A 85 -4.98 16.85 -9.12
C HIS A 85 -3.95 17.22 -8.06
N ALA A 86 -3.26 16.23 -7.47
CA ALA A 86 -2.24 16.46 -6.46
C ALA A 86 -1.03 17.23 -7.02
N LEU A 87 -0.61 16.95 -8.27
CA LEU A 87 0.45 17.68 -8.96
C LEU A 87 0.04 19.14 -9.25
N GLN A 88 -1.21 19.37 -9.67
CA GLN A 88 -1.75 20.73 -9.86
C GLN A 88 -1.76 21.51 -8.54
N GLY A 89 -2.01 20.84 -7.40
CA GLY A 89 -1.91 21.39 -6.07
C GLY A 89 -0.47 21.63 -5.59
N GLY A 90 0.54 21.32 -6.40
CA GLY A 90 1.95 21.54 -6.10
C GLY A 90 2.56 20.51 -5.15
N THR A 91 1.95 19.32 -5.01
CA THR A 91 2.49 18.26 -4.13
C THR A 91 3.85 17.77 -4.62
N THR A 92 4.85 17.79 -3.74
CA THR A 92 6.23 17.37 -4.01
C THR A 92 6.66 16.22 -3.10
N PRO A 93 7.69 15.43 -3.47
CA PRO A 93 8.25 14.39 -2.61
C PRO A 93 8.71 14.93 -1.24
N ASP A 94 9.27 16.12 -1.18
CA ASP A 94 9.72 16.74 0.08
C ASP A 94 8.58 17.02 1.04
N GLN A 95 7.46 17.50 0.52
CA GLN A 95 6.25 17.72 1.31
C GLN A 95 5.64 16.41 1.82
N ILE A 96 5.73 15.33 1.02
CA ILE A 96 5.25 13.99 1.43
C ILE A 96 6.14 13.45 2.56
N PHE A 97 7.46 13.57 2.46
CA PHE A 97 8.38 13.18 3.54
C PHE A 97 8.11 13.95 4.82
N GLU A 98 7.94 15.26 4.72
CA GLU A 98 7.66 16.11 5.88
C GLU A 98 6.29 15.77 6.51
N LEU A 99 5.28 15.48 5.69
CA LEU A 99 3.97 15.07 6.15
C LEU A 99 4.03 13.77 6.96
N VAL A 100 4.70 12.72 6.45
CA VAL A 100 4.84 11.44 7.14
C VAL A 100 5.64 11.60 8.44
N ARG A 101 6.72 12.39 8.42
CA ARG A 101 7.52 12.71 9.62
C ARG A 101 6.69 13.41 10.68
N ARG A 102 5.85 14.38 10.31
CA ARG A 102 4.98 15.13 11.21
C ARG A 102 3.85 14.28 11.79
N VAL A 103 3.22 13.45 10.95
CA VAL A 103 2.06 12.63 11.36
C VAL A 103 2.46 11.44 12.20
N GLN A 104 3.58 10.81 11.89
CA GLN A 104 4.08 9.59 12.54
C GLN A 104 3.02 8.48 12.64
N PRO A 105 2.53 7.94 11.52
CA PRO A 105 1.47 6.94 11.50
C PRO A 105 1.81 5.72 12.37
N ILE A 106 0.82 5.24 13.14
CA ILE A 106 1.01 4.10 14.05
C ILE A 106 1.17 2.77 13.30
N VAL A 107 0.59 2.65 12.09
CA VAL A 107 0.77 1.49 11.19
C VAL A 107 1.93 1.73 10.23
N PRO A 108 2.52 0.66 9.65
CA PRO A 108 3.55 0.80 8.62
C PRO A 108 3.04 1.58 7.41
N VAL A 109 3.87 2.48 6.90
CA VAL A 109 3.59 3.24 5.67
C VAL A 109 4.54 2.77 4.57
N ILE A 110 3.99 2.47 3.40
CA ILE A 110 4.71 1.97 2.23
C ILE A 110 4.69 3.05 1.15
N ALA A 111 5.84 3.44 0.63
CA ALA A 111 5.93 4.34 -0.51
C ALA A 111 5.69 3.57 -1.80
N MET A 112 4.65 3.93 -2.56
CA MET A 112 4.48 3.51 -3.95
C MET A 112 4.91 4.66 -4.85
N VAL A 113 6.00 4.47 -5.59
CA VAL A 113 6.68 5.56 -6.30
C VAL A 113 7.28 5.09 -7.62
N SER A 114 7.17 5.92 -8.68
CA SER A 114 7.84 5.65 -9.97
C SER A 114 9.36 5.76 -9.82
N ILE A 115 10.08 4.88 -10.53
CA ILE A 115 11.54 4.93 -10.63
C ILE A 115 12.04 6.27 -11.16
N SER A 116 11.25 6.96 -11.97
CA SER A 116 11.59 8.30 -12.49
C SER A 116 11.74 9.34 -11.38
N ILE A 117 10.90 9.28 -10.35
CA ILE A 117 11.00 10.16 -9.17
C ILE A 117 12.22 9.76 -8.35
N VAL A 118 12.37 8.46 -8.07
CA VAL A 118 13.48 7.91 -7.28
C VAL A 118 14.83 8.23 -7.94
N GLY A 119 14.96 7.97 -9.26
CA GLY A 119 16.18 8.20 -10.01
C GLY A 119 16.57 9.68 -10.09
N ARG A 120 15.57 10.58 -10.23
CA ARG A 120 15.81 12.03 -10.25
C ARG A 120 16.41 12.55 -8.95
N MET A 121 16.04 11.95 -7.81
CA MET A 121 16.58 12.30 -6.50
C MET A 121 17.86 11.54 -6.15
N GLY A 122 18.19 10.50 -6.91
CA GLY A 122 19.19 9.48 -6.57
C GLY A 122 18.58 8.38 -5.68
N ILE A 123 18.76 7.13 -6.09
CA ILE A 123 18.09 5.97 -5.46
C ILE A 123 18.39 5.92 -3.96
N GLU A 124 19.66 5.93 -3.57
CA GLU A 124 20.05 5.88 -2.15
C GLU A 124 19.51 7.09 -1.37
N ALA A 125 19.62 8.28 -1.93
CA ALA A 125 19.18 9.52 -1.27
C ALA A 125 17.66 9.51 -1.03
N PHE A 126 16.87 9.06 -2.01
CA PHE A 126 15.42 8.93 -1.86
C PHE A 126 15.06 7.95 -0.75
N LEU A 127 15.62 6.72 -0.81
CA LEU A 127 15.31 5.65 0.15
C LEU A 127 15.69 6.06 1.58
N ARG A 128 16.88 6.65 1.77
CA ARG A 128 17.33 7.13 3.07
C ARG A 128 16.40 8.21 3.63
N ARG A 129 16.07 9.23 2.85
CA ARG A 129 15.17 10.31 3.26
C ARG A 129 13.76 9.82 3.59
N ALA A 130 13.24 8.87 2.81
CA ALA A 130 11.95 8.26 3.08
C ALA A 130 11.96 7.45 4.38
N CYS A 131 13.00 6.65 4.64
CA CYS A 131 13.16 5.93 5.92
C CYS A 131 13.25 6.90 7.11
N GLU A 132 14.03 7.97 7.00
CA GLU A 132 14.14 9.03 8.02
C GLU A 132 12.80 9.75 8.26
N ALA A 133 11.96 9.85 7.22
CA ALA A 133 10.60 10.38 7.35
C ALA A 133 9.64 9.42 8.04
N GLY A 134 9.94 8.11 8.11
CA GLY A 134 9.14 7.11 8.77
C GLY A 134 8.47 6.08 7.85
N PHE A 135 8.81 6.05 6.56
CA PHE A 135 8.38 4.99 5.67
C PHE A 135 9.00 3.64 6.08
N SER A 136 8.19 2.61 6.06
CA SER A 136 8.58 1.25 6.45
C SER A 136 9.02 0.39 5.28
N GLY A 137 8.63 0.75 4.05
CA GLY A 137 8.94 -0.02 2.86
C GLY A 137 8.60 0.70 1.56
N PHE A 138 8.94 0.03 0.45
CA PHE A 138 8.90 0.60 -0.89
C PHE A 138 8.32 -0.37 -1.92
N ILE A 139 7.46 0.15 -2.81
CA ILE A 139 6.98 -0.45 -4.03
C ILE A 139 7.43 0.46 -5.17
N VAL A 140 8.25 -0.05 -6.11
CA VAL A 140 8.71 0.67 -7.30
C VAL A 140 8.32 -0.17 -8.50
N PRO A 141 7.09 0.00 -9.02
CA PRO A 141 6.47 -0.95 -9.96
C PRO A 141 7.14 -0.98 -11.35
N ASP A 142 7.77 0.11 -11.74
CA ASP A 142 8.39 0.36 -13.04
C ASP A 142 9.94 0.25 -13.02
N ALA A 143 10.52 -0.26 -11.92
CA ALA A 143 11.95 -0.54 -11.87
C ALA A 143 12.32 -1.74 -12.76
N ASP A 144 13.33 -1.57 -13.60
CA ASP A 144 13.93 -2.68 -14.35
C ASP A 144 14.61 -3.70 -13.42
N PRO A 145 14.95 -4.92 -13.90
CA PRO A 145 15.49 -5.97 -13.04
C PRO A 145 16.80 -5.63 -12.32
N ALA A 146 17.67 -4.81 -12.92
CA ALA A 146 18.94 -4.42 -12.30
C ALA A 146 18.69 -3.40 -11.19
N THR A 147 17.89 -2.39 -11.48
CA THR A 147 17.46 -1.35 -10.54
C THR A 147 16.65 -1.94 -9.37
N ALA A 148 15.77 -2.92 -9.63
CA ALA A 148 15.03 -3.59 -8.55
C ALA A 148 15.96 -4.33 -7.56
N ARG A 149 17.04 -4.97 -8.06
CA ARG A 149 18.05 -5.59 -7.19
C ARG A 149 18.84 -4.56 -6.38
N GLU A 150 19.20 -3.43 -6.99
CA GLU A 150 19.87 -2.32 -6.30
C GLU A 150 18.99 -1.76 -5.17
N ILE A 151 17.73 -1.47 -5.46
CA ILE A 151 16.77 -0.98 -4.47
C ILE A 151 16.61 -2.01 -3.33
N ALA A 152 16.45 -3.30 -3.65
CA ALA A 152 16.33 -4.36 -2.65
C ALA A 152 17.56 -4.44 -1.73
N ALA A 153 18.76 -4.33 -2.27
CA ALA A 153 20.00 -4.32 -1.49
C ALA A 153 20.09 -3.08 -0.57
N LEU A 154 19.77 -1.90 -1.09
CA LEU A 154 19.78 -0.65 -0.32
C LEU A 154 18.70 -0.66 0.77
N THR A 155 17.49 -1.10 0.48
CA THR A 155 16.43 -1.19 1.50
C THR A 155 16.78 -2.16 2.62
N GLN A 156 17.51 -3.23 2.31
CA GLN A 156 18.00 -4.17 3.32
C GLN A 156 19.01 -3.49 4.27
N THR A 157 19.95 -2.69 3.77
CA THR A 157 20.89 -1.92 4.62
C THR A 157 20.19 -0.89 5.49
N LEU A 158 19.07 -0.33 5.00
CA LEU A 158 18.23 0.63 5.72
C LEU A 158 17.21 -0.02 6.66
N ASN A 159 17.19 -1.37 6.74
CA ASN A 159 16.18 -2.13 7.48
C ASN A 159 14.73 -1.82 7.07
N ALA A 160 14.52 -1.41 5.81
CA ALA A 160 13.22 -1.16 5.21
C ALA A 160 12.77 -2.32 4.33
N GLY A 161 11.46 -2.47 4.12
CA GLY A 161 10.89 -3.50 3.25
C GLY A 161 10.99 -3.11 1.78
N PHE A 162 11.45 -4.02 0.92
CA PHE A 162 11.20 -3.97 -0.50
C PHE A 162 10.03 -4.89 -0.85
N CYS A 163 9.03 -4.36 -1.54
CA CYS A 163 7.78 -5.04 -1.86
C CYS A 163 7.67 -5.16 -3.40
N PRO A 164 8.23 -6.23 -3.99
CA PRO A 164 8.23 -6.41 -5.44
C PRO A 164 6.82 -6.68 -5.95
N LEU A 165 6.54 -6.15 -7.15
CA LEU A 165 5.26 -6.32 -7.83
C LEU A 165 5.33 -7.51 -8.78
N VAL A 166 4.37 -8.43 -8.64
CA VAL A 166 4.20 -9.62 -9.48
C VAL A 166 2.91 -9.48 -10.30
N ALA A 167 3.07 -9.42 -11.62
CA ALA A 167 1.94 -9.35 -12.54
C ALA A 167 1.40 -10.76 -12.90
N PRO A 168 0.15 -10.90 -13.35
CA PRO A 168 -0.40 -12.17 -13.83
C PRO A 168 0.41 -12.80 -14.96
N THR A 169 1.06 -11.98 -15.78
CA THR A 169 1.90 -12.39 -16.92
C THR A 169 3.34 -12.73 -16.54
N THR A 170 3.74 -12.54 -15.27
CA THR A 170 5.09 -12.85 -14.80
C THR A 170 5.40 -14.33 -14.97
N THR A 171 6.49 -14.67 -15.67
CA THR A 171 6.95 -16.06 -15.86
C THR A 171 7.40 -16.69 -14.54
N SER A 172 7.44 -18.03 -14.49
CA SER A 172 7.84 -18.76 -13.28
C SER A 172 9.27 -18.40 -12.82
N THR A 173 10.21 -18.27 -13.75
CA THR A 173 11.58 -17.85 -13.45
C THR A 173 11.60 -16.45 -12.83
N ARG A 174 10.92 -15.49 -13.46
CA ARG A 174 10.87 -14.11 -12.99
C ARG A 174 10.13 -13.99 -11.65
N LEU A 175 9.11 -14.84 -11.42
CA LEU A 175 8.39 -14.91 -10.15
C LEU A 175 9.33 -15.28 -9.00
N SER A 176 10.18 -16.30 -9.21
CA SER A 176 11.16 -16.72 -8.20
C SER A 176 12.20 -15.63 -7.92
N GLU A 177 12.70 -14.95 -8.97
CA GLU A 177 13.63 -13.83 -8.82
C GLU A 177 13.02 -12.68 -8.01
N LEU A 178 11.80 -12.25 -8.35
CA LEU A 178 11.11 -11.18 -7.63
C LEU A 178 10.81 -11.57 -6.18
N ALA A 179 10.35 -12.82 -5.97
CA ALA A 179 10.07 -13.32 -4.64
C ALA A 179 11.29 -13.33 -3.72
N ALA A 180 12.49 -13.63 -4.27
CA ALA A 180 13.76 -13.60 -3.54
C ALA A 180 14.19 -12.18 -3.13
N LEU A 181 13.73 -11.13 -3.82
CA LEU A 181 14.02 -9.74 -3.48
C LEU A 181 13.12 -9.20 -2.35
N SER A 182 12.02 -9.89 -2.02
CA SER A 182 11.04 -9.40 -1.05
C SER A 182 11.59 -9.43 0.38
N THR A 183 11.65 -8.26 1.01
CA THR A 183 11.96 -8.10 2.44
C THR A 183 10.79 -7.49 3.23
N GLY A 184 9.73 -7.08 2.53
CA GLY A 184 8.46 -6.61 3.08
C GLY A 184 7.33 -7.63 2.82
N PHE A 185 6.62 -7.45 1.73
CA PHE A 185 5.60 -8.38 1.22
C PHE A 185 5.67 -8.43 -0.31
N ILE A 186 5.04 -9.44 -0.93
CA ILE A 186 4.91 -9.55 -2.38
C ILE A 186 3.59 -8.89 -2.79
N TYR A 187 3.66 -7.85 -3.63
CA TYR A 187 2.48 -7.24 -4.23
C TYR A 187 2.03 -8.09 -5.43
N LEU A 188 0.94 -8.80 -5.30
CA LEU A 188 0.35 -9.58 -6.39
C LEU A 188 -0.73 -8.76 -7.11
N LEU A 189 -0.50 -8.43 -8.38
CA LEU A 189 -1.56 -7.90 -9.22
C LEU A 189 -2.56 -9.02 -9.49
N ALA A 190 -3.79 -8.86 -8.99
CA ALA A 190 -4.83 -9.87 -9.09
C ALA A 190 -5.35 -10.03 -10.53
N ARG A 191 -5.16 -9.01 -11.38
CA ARG A 191 -5.61 -9.00 -12.79
C ARG A 191 -4.61 -8.29 -13.69
N ALA A 192 -4.61 -8.64 -14.98
CA ALA A 192 -3.88 -7.90 -16.00
C ALA A 192 -4.69 -6.67 -16.45
N GLY A 193 -3.99 -5.58 -16.75
CA GLY A 193 -4.56 -4.31 -17.24
C GLY A 193 -4.37 -3.15 -16.27
N VAL A 194 -4.99 -2.01 -16.57
CA VAL A 194 -4.96 -0.82 -15.71
C VAL A 194 -5.89 -0.98 -14.50
N THR A 195 -5.63 -0.23 -13.42
CA THR A 195 -6.44 -0.23 -12.20
C THR A 195 -7.91 0.12 -12.50
N GLY A 196 -8.84 -0.67 -11.97
CA GLY A 196 -10.28 -0.44 -12.10
C GLY A 196 -11.06 -1.44 -11.28
N GLU A 197 -12.31 -1.08 -10.94
CA GLU A 197 -13.19 -1.98 -10.21
C GLU A 197 -13.88 -2.96 -11.15
N ARG A 198 -14.11 -4.17 -10.65
CA ARG A 198 -14.96 -5.17 -11.28
C ARG A 198 -15.93 -5.74 -10.26
N THR A 199 -17.02 -6.32 -10.75
CA THR A 199 -18.08 -6.91 -9.91
C THR A 199 -17.71 -8.31 -9.39
N ASP A 200 -16.82 -9.01 -10.09
CA ASP A 200 -16.36 -10.36 -9.75
C ASP A 200 -15.10 -10.30 -8.87
N ALA A 201 -15.01 -11.17 -7.87
CA ALA A 201 -13.81 -11.34 -7.05
C ALA A 201 -12.64 -11.86 -7.92
N PRO A 202 -11.40 -11.41 -7.68
CA PRO A 202 -10.24 -11.86 -8.44
C PRO A 202 -9.88 -13.32 -8.09
N ASP A 203 -9.67 -14.15 -9.12
CA ASP A 203 -9.10 -15.49 -8.94
C ASP A 203 -7.58 -15.40 -8.88
N ILE A 204 -7.05 -15.51 -7.66
CA ILE A 204 -5.61 -15.42 -7.37
C ILE A 204 -5.01 -16.74 -6.85
N ALA A 205 -5.84 -17.77 -6.66
CA ALA A 205 -5.47 -19.00 -5.96
C ALA A 205 -4.22 -19.67 -6.54
N LEU A 206 -4.17 -19.87 -7.86
CA LEU A 206 -3.04 -20.52 -8.52
C LEU A 206 -1.74 -19.71 -8.40
N ARG A 207 -1.85 -18.38 -8.51
CA ARG A 207 -0.68 -17.49 -8.39
C ARG A 207 -0.15 -17.44 -6.96
N VAL A 208 -1.04 -17.35 -5.97
CA VAL A 208 -0.65 -17.42 -4.56
C VAL A 208 0.02 -18.75 -4.25
N LYS A 209 -0.53 -19.87 -4.74
CA LYS A 209 0.09 -21.20 -4.57
C LYS A 209 1.50 -21.23 -5.18
N ALA A 210 1.71 -20.68 -6.37
CA ALA A 210 3.02 -20.62 -7.00
C ALA A 210 4.01 -19.75 -6.19
N LEU A 211 3.57 -18.61 -5.67
CA LEU A 211 4.39 -17.74 -4.81
C LEU A 211 4.75 -18.42 -3.48
N ARG A 212 3.80 -19.11 -2.84
CA ARG A 212 4.04 -19.86 -1.59
C ARG A 212 5.08 -20.98 -1.77
N ALA A 213 5.20 -21.54 -2.97
CA ALA A 213 6.21 -22.58 -3.25
C ALA A 213 7.64 -22.05 -3.27
N VAL A 214 7.85 -20.74 -3.46
CA VAL A 214 9.17 -20.11 -3.62
C VAL A 214 9.47 -19.01 -2.58
N SER A 215 8.47 -18.61 -1.76
CA SER A 215 8.65 -17.54 -0.77
C SER A 215 7.78 -17.75 0.47
N SER A 216 8.32 -17.35 1.63
CA SER A 216 7.59 -17.22 2.89
C SER A 216 7.11 -15.79 3.17
N SER A 217 7.42 -14.83 2.30
CA SER A 217 6.97 -13.45 2.45
C SER A 217 5.45 -13.35 2.43
N PRO A 218 4.83 -12.45 3.19
CA PRO A 218 3.41 -12.16 3.06
C PRO A 218 3.06 -11.79 1.62
N ILE A 219 1.86 -12.17 1.16
CA ILE A 219 1.35 -11.86 -0.17
C ILE A 219 0.14 -10.95 -0.01
N ALA A 220 0.20 -9.74 -0.55
CA ALA A 220 -0.93 -8.83 -0.61
C ALA A 220 -1.40 -8.70 -2.05
N ALA A 221 -2.69 -8.95 -2.29
CA ALA A 221 -3.27 -8.84 -3.61
C ALA A 221 -3.95 -7.48 -3.79
N GLY A 222 -3.70 -6.85 -4.94
CA GLY A 222 -4.30 -5.59 -5.37
C GLY A 222 -4.95 -5.72 -6.74
N PHE A 223 -5.69 -4.68 -7.15
CA PHE A 223 -6.47 -4.58 -8.39
C PHE A 223 -7.88 -5.19 -8.36
N GLY A 224 -8.86 -4.30 -8.51
CA GLY A 224 -10.28 -4.66 -8.60
C GLY A 224 -10.93 -5.00 -7.25
N ILE A 225 -10.24 -4.75 -6.14
CA ILE A 225 -10.78 -4.96 -4.79
C ILE A 225 -11.51 -3.69 -4.36
N ALA A 226 -12.83 -3.80 -4.14
CA ALA A 226 -13.67 -2.65 -3.86
C ALA A 226 -14.66 -2.87 -2.70
N THR A 227 -14.98 -4.12 -2.37
CA THR A 227 -16.01 -4.46 -1.38
C THR A 227 -15.48 -5.36 -0.28
N ALA A 228 -16.19 -5.41 0.85
CA ALA A 228 -15.87 -6.37 1.91
C ALA A 228 -15.89 -7.83 1.44
N ALA A 229 -16.75 -8.16 0.47
CA ALA A 229 -16.79 -9.48 -0.14
C ALA A 229 -15.50 -9.79 -0.90
N HIS A 230 -14.97 -8.81 -1.66
CA HIS A 230 -13.67 -8.95 -2.35
C HIS A 230 -12.52 -9.13 -1.37
N VAL A 231 -12.48 -8.34 -0.27
CA VAL A 231 -11.45 -8.49 0.78
C VAL A 231 -11.50 -9.88 1.40
N ARG A 232 -12.70 -10.41 1.69
CA ARG A 232 -12.84 -11.78 2.22
C ARG A 232 -12.36 -12.84 1.22
N ALA A 233 -12.78 -12.75 -0.05
CA ALA A 233 -12.36 -13.68 -1.09
C ALA A 233 -10.83 -13.69 -1.30
N VAL A 234 -10.19 -12.51 -1.27
CA VAL A 234 -8.72 -12.41 -1.27
C VAL A 234 -8.12 -13.10 -0.06
N GLY A 235 -8.70 -12.90 1.12
CA GLY A 235 -8.24 -13.47 2.38
C GLY A 235 -8.32 -15.01 2.47
N GLU A 236 -9.08 -15.68 1.58
CA GLU A 236 -9.07 -17.14 1.47
C GLU A 236 -7.73 -17.68 0.92
N HIS A 237 -6.95 -16.85 0.26
CA HIS A 237 -5.72 -17.26 -0.42
C HIS A 237 -4.50 -16.44 -0.01
N ALA A 238 -4.63 -15.10 0.07
CA ALA A 238 -3.55 -14.15 0.34
C ALA A 238 -3.61 -13.61 1.78
N ASP A 239 -2.52 -12.99 2.23
CA ASP A 239 -2.38 -12.43 3.58
C ASP A 239 -2.95 -11.03 3.69
N GLY A 240 -3.06 -10.29 2.58
CA GLY A 240 -3.53 -8.92 2.55
C GLY A 240 -4.27 -8.55 1.27
N ALA A 241 -5.16 -7.57 1.40
CA ALA A 241 -5.94 -6.96 0.33
C ALA A 241 -5.60 -5.48 0.19
N ILE A 242 -5.12 -5.08 -0.99
CA ILE A 242 -4.79 -3.69 -1.31
C ILE A 242 -5.98 -3.05 -2.00
N VAL A 243 -6.48 -1.96 -1.44
CA VAL A 243 -7.67 -1.26 -1.93
C VAL A 243 -7.26 0.17 -2.31
N GLY A 244 -7.25 0.47 -3.59
CA GLY A 244 -6.86 1.77 -4.13
C GLY A 244 -8.01 2.51 -4.80
N SER A 245 -8.35 2.12 -6.04
CA SER A 245 -9.31 2.84 -6.87
C SER A 245 -10.68 3.04 -6.21
N ALA A 246 -11.13 2.11 -5.38
CA ALA A 246 -12.38 2.24 -4.64
C ALA A 246 -12.33 3.41 -3.64
N ILE A 247 -11.23 3.53 -2.89
CA ILE A 247 -11.03 4.61 -1.91
C ILE A 247 -10.97 5.97 -2.64
N VAL A 248 -10.13 6.08 -3.66
CA VAL A 248 -9.98 7.33 -4.42
C VAL A 248 -11.30 7.75 -5.09
N ARG A 249 -12.06 6.78 -5.63
CA ARG A 249 -13.38 7.05 -6.19
C ARG A 249 -14.35 7.54 -5.14
N THR A 250 -14.44 6.86 -3.99
CA THR A 250 -15.31 7.29 -2.88
C THR A 250 -14.99 8.71 -2.44
N MET A 251 -13.70 9.06 -2.36
CA MET A 251 -13.28 10.44 -2.07
C MET A 251 -13.73 11.43 -3.15
N ARG A 252 -13.53 11.09 -4.43
CA ARG A 252 -13.94 11.93 -5.56
C ARG A 252 -15.44 12.16 -5.55
N ASP A 253 -16.22 11.11 -5.37
CA ASP A 253 -17.70 11.18 -5.42
C ASP A 253 -18.24 11.97 -4.21
N ALA A 254 -17.61 11.88 -3.04
CA ALA A 254 -17.91 12.73 -1.89
C ALA A 254 -17.62 14.20 -2.18
N LEU A 255 -16.47 14.52 -2.78
CA LEU A 255 -16.16 15.91 -3.19
C LEU A 255 -17.19 16.47 -4.17
N ALA A 256 -17.63 15.66 -5.14
CA ALA A 256 -18.63 16.08 -6.14
C ALA A 256 -19.98 16.42 -5.50
N THR A 257 -20.30 15.86 -4.33
CA THR A 257 -21.53 16.14 -3.57
C THR A 257 -21.34 17.15 -2.44
N GLY A 258 -20.13 17.71 -2.28
CA GLY A 258 -19.79 18.63 -1.19
C GLY A 258 -19.65 17.95 0.18
N SER A 259 -19.50 16.62 0.20
CA SER A 259 -19.30 15.82 1.40
C SER A 259 -17.82 15.71 1.77
N ASP A 260 -17.51 15.32 3.03
CA ASP A 260 -16.15 15.13 3.50
C ASP A 260 -15.53 13.85 2.89
N ALA A 261 -14.59 14.04 1.97
CA ALA A 261 -13.92 12.97 1.26
C ALA A 261 -13.13 12.04 2.19
N VAL A 262 -12.53 12.57 3.26
CA VAL A 262 -11.76 11.77 4.22
C VAL A 262 -12.70 10.88 5.02
N THR A 263 -13.79 11.43 5.54
CA THR A 263 -14.81 10.64 6.27
C THR A 263 -15.35 9.52 5.39
N ALA A 264 -15.69 9.82 4.13
CA ALA A 264 -16.18 8.81 3.20
C ALA A 264 -15.17 7.66 2.96
N ALA A 265 -13.88 7.97 2.85
CA ALA A 265 -12.82 6.96 2.73
C ALA A 265 -12.67 6.12 4.02
N ILE A 266 -12.77 6.75 5.20
CA ILE A 266 -12.72 6.07 6.50
C ILE A 266 -13.90 5.11 6.67
N ASP A 267 -15.09 5.53 6.32
CA ASP A 267 -16.31 4.70 6.38
C ASP A 267 -16.19 3.49 5.46
N LEU A 268 -15.68 3.70 4.24
CA LEU A 268 -15.43 2.60 3.31
C LEU A 268 -14.44 1.57 3.89
N VAL A 269 -13.30 2.01 4.43
CA VAL A 269 -12.30 1.10 5.01
C VAL A 269 -12.87 0.40 6.25
N SER A 270 -13.66 1.10 7.07
CA SER A 270 -14.34 0.50 8.23
C SER A 270 -15.29 -0.63 7.83
N SER A 271 -15.92 -0.52 6.65
CA SER A 271 -16.84 -1.56 6.14
C SER A 271 -16.15 -2.86 5.77
N TYR A 272 -14.82 -2.89 5.64
CA TYR A 272 -14.06 -4.11 5.34
C TYR A 272 -13.82 -4.99 6.56
N ARG A 273 -14.08 -4.47 7.76
CA ARG A 273 -13.98 -5.27 8.99
C ARG A 273 -15.03 -6.37 9.04
N PRO A 274 -14.71 -7.56 9.61
CA PRO A 274 -15.70 -8.57 9.90
C PRO A 274 -16.78 -8.03 10.87
N ALA A 275 -18.04 -8.36 10.63
CA ALA A 275 -19.16 -7.92 11.46
C ALA A 275 -18.99 -8.28 12.95
N SER A 276 -18.29 -9.38 13.27
CA SER A 276 -17.96 -9.80 14.63
C SER A 276 -17.07 -8.83 15.43
N GLN A 277 -16.41 -7.87 14.75
CA GLN A 277 -15.55 -6.86 15.37
C GLN A 277 -16.23 -5.49 15.51
N LEU A 278 -17.39 -5.29 14.91
CA LEU A 278 -18.16 -4.04 15.01
C LEU A 278 -19.01 -3.95 16.28
N THR A 279 -19.25 -5.07 16.98
CA THR A 279 -20.15 -5.14 18.14
C THR A 279 -19.44 -4.86 19.47
N GLN A 280 -18.16 -4.46 19.47
CA GLN A 280 -17.35 -4.22 20.68
C GLN A 280 -16.90 -2.75 20.86
N LEU A 281 -17.68 -1.81 20.31
CA LEU A 281 -17.49 -0.37 20.55
C LEU A 281 -18.54 0.17 21.53
#